data_5609748f35652f5c798f876f8bbcafe3
#
_entry.id   5609748f35652f5c798f876f8bbcafe3
#
_cell.length_a   1.000
_cell.length_b   1.000
_cell.length_c   1.000
_cell.angle_alpha   90.00
_cell.angle_beta   90.00
_cell.angle_gamma   90.00
#
_symmetry.space_group_name_H-M   'P 1'
#
loop_
_entity.id
_entity.type
_entity.pdbx_description
1 polymer ?
#
loop_
_entity_poly.entity_id
_entity_poly.type
_entity_poly.pdbx_seq_one_letter_code
_entity_poly.pdbx_strand_id
1 'polypeptide(L)' 'MTPEERKAYQEYLADFDPTPLYGGEDYIYPLSEDGWLEEYATT' A
#
# COMPACT_ATOMS: atom_id res chain seq x y z
N MET A 1 -10.18 -0.79 -11.59
CA MET A 1 -8.77 -0.42 -11.53
C MET A 1 -8.13 -0.68 -12.87
N THR A 2 -7.49 0.30 -13.42
CA THR A 2 -6.81 0.15 -14.71
C THR A 2 -5.51 -0.61 -14.53
N PRO A 3 -4.95 -1.14 -15.63
CA PRO A 3 -3.67 -1.84 -15.54
C PRO A 3 -2.54 -0.97 -14.96
N GLU A 4 -2.57 0.31 -15.28
CA GLU A 4 -1.54 1.21 -14.76
C GLU A 4 -1.67 1.38 -13.26
N GLU A 5 -2.91 1.55 -12.82
CA GLU A 5 -3.16 1.69 -11.39
C GLU A 5 -2.79 0.42 -10.65
N ARG A 6 -3.11 -0.71 -11.22
CA ARG A 6 -2.76 -1.98 -10.60
C ARG A 6 -1.25 -2.12 -10.46
N LYS A 7 -0.53 -1.74 -11.50
CA LYS A 7 0.92 -1.84 -11.46
C LYS A 7 1.48 -0.92 -10.39
N ALA A 8 0.96 0.29 -10.31
CA ALA A 8 1.43 1.22 -9.29
C ALA A 8 1.13 0.70 -7.90
N TYR A 9 -0.04 0.10 -7.72
CA TYR A 9 -0.40 -0.45 -6.42
C TYR A 9 0.52 -1.61 -6.05
N GLN A 10 0.86 -2.44 -7.02
CA GLN A 10 1.77 -3.55 -6.75
C GLN A 10 3.15 -3.06 -6.37
N GLU A 11 3.62 -2.00 -7.01
CA GLU A 11 4.90 -1.42 -6.65
C GLU A 11 4.84 -0.84 -5.24
N TYR A 12 3.72 -0.22 -4.92
CA TYR A 12 3.53 0.30 -3.56
C TYR A 12 3.63 -0.83 -2.54
N LEU A 13 2.98 -1.95 -2.82
CA LEU A 13 3.03 -3.08 -1.90
C LEU A 13 4.44 -3.68 -1.82
N ALA A 14 5.11 -3.74 -2.94
CA ALA A 14 6.46 -4.30 -2.96
C ALA A 14 7.43 -3.44 -2.18
N ASP A 15 7.23 -2.13 -2.24
CA ASP A 15 8.09 -1.22 -1.51
C ASP A 15 7.70 -1.10 -0.05
N PHE A 16 6.53 -1.60 0.29
CA PHE A 16 6.02 -1.53 1.65
C PHE A 16 6.61 -2.68 2.47
N ASP A 17 7.14 -2.35 3.63
CA ASP A 17 7.72 -3.35 4.51
C ASP A 17 6.87 -3.45 5.77
N PRO A 18 5.91 -4.36 5.80
CA PRO A 18 5.03 -4.50 6.95
C PRO A 18 5.69 -5.14 8.16
N THR A 19 6.88 -5.65 7.99
CA THR A 19 7.55 -6.36 9.08
C THR A 19 8.22 -5.37 10.02
N PRO A 20 7.72 -5.23 11.25
CA PRO A 20 8.37 -4.33 12.20
C PRO A 20 9.73 -4.86 12.61
N LEU A 21 10.69 -4.00 12.60
CA LEU A 21 12.06 -4.38 12.96
C LEU A 21 12.14 -4.82 14.41
N TYR A 22 11.30 -4.29 15.23
CA TYR A 22 11.37 -4.56 16.66
C TYR A 22 10.23 -5.43 17.13
N GLY A 23 9.48 -5.98 16.22
CA GLY A 23 8.37 -6.83 16.62
C GLY A 23 7.41 -6.16 17.56
N GLY A 24 7.24 -4.87 17.42
CA GLY A 24 6.37 -4.15 18.30
C GLY A 24 4.90 -4.45 18.05
N GLU A 25 4.06 -3.89 18.90
CA GLU A 25 2.64 -4.07 18.77
C GLU A 25 2.07 -3.18 17.67
N ASP A 26 2.80 -2.18 17.28
CA ASP A 26 2.34 -1.26 16.25
C ASP A 26 2.54 -1.89 14.89
N TYR A 27 1.53 -2.61 14.47
CA TYR A 27 1.57 -3.26 13.17
C TYR A 27 0.97 -2.33 12.13
N ILE A 28 1.77 -1.96 11.14
CA ILE A 28 1.31 -1.06 10.10
C ILE A 28 0.87 -1.89 8.90
N TYR A 29 -0.37 -1.68 8.48
CA TYR A 29 -0.91 -2.38 7.34
C TYR A 29 -0.87 -1.48 6.10
N PRO A 30 -0.63 -2.06 4.93
CA PRO A 30 -0.73 -1.29 3.71
C PRO A 30 -2.19 -0.93 3.43
N LEU A 31 -2.38 0.12 2.67
CA LEU A 31 -3.73 0.53 2.32
C LEU A 31 -4.38 -0.53 1.45
N SER A 32 -5.69 -0.70 1.63
CA SER A 32 -6.44 -1.57 0.75
C SER A 32 -6.54 -0.94 -0.63
N GLU A 33 -7.01 -1.72 -1.60
CA GLU A 33 -7.14 -1.21 -2.95
C GLU A 33 -8.00 0.04 -2.99
N ASP A 34 -9.12 0.01 -2.28
CA ASP A 34 -10.03 1.15 -2.28
C ASP A 34 -9.37 2.37 -1.67
N GLY A 35 -8.73 2.19 -0.52
CA GLY A 35 -8.07 3.30 0.15
C GLY A 35 -6.93 3.85 -0.67
N TRP A 36 -6.12 2.96 -1.23
CA TRP A 36 -4.99 3.39 -2.05
C TRP A 36 -5.45 4.12 -3.29
N LEU A 37 -6.49 3.61 -3.93
CA LEU A 37 -7.02 4.22 -5.14
C LEU A 37 -7.52 5.63 -4.85
N GLU A 38 -8.19 5.80 -3.73
CA GLU A 38 -8.72 7.10 -3.37
C GLU A 38 -7.58 8.10 -3.21
N GLU A 39 -6.53 7.70 -2.53
CA GLU A 39 -5.38 8.56 -2.37
C GLU A 39 -4.71 8.84 -3.71
N TYR A 40 -4.55 7.81 -4.51
CA TYR A 40 -3.89 7.94 -5.79
C TYR A 40 -4.65 8.88 -6.71
N ALA A 41 -5.95 8.75 -6.74
CA ALA A 41 -6.79 9.57 -7.61
C ALA A 41 -6.86 11.00 -7.11
N THR A 42 -6.75 11.21 -5.81
CA THR A 42 -6.82 12.53 -5.24
C THR A 42 -5.53 13.32 -5.43
N THR A 43 -4.42 12.64 -5.54
CA THR A 43 -3.11 13.32 -5.67
C THR A 43 -2.97 14.14 -6.98
#